data_7d1a21b06958ccf9541b355002ce0aa0
#
_entry.id   7d1a21b06958ccf9541b355002ce0aa0
#
_cell.length_a   1.000
_cell.length_b   1.000
_cell.length_c   1.000
_cell.angle_alpha   90.00
_cell.angle_beta   90.00
_cell.angle_gamma   90.00
#
_symmetry.space_group_name_H-M   'P 1'
#
loop_
_entity.id
_entity.type
_entity.pdbx_description
1 polymer ?
#
loop_
_entity_poly.entity_id
_entity_poly.type
_entity_poly.pdbx_seq_one_letter_code
_entity_poly.pdbx_strand_id
1 'polypeptide(L)'
;ANVKLMVGFTLRFVPHYVQAREIIQSGKLGKIVSVYSRRMNVITQADRLGGRIGVLHFLGIHDFDLLHWLLGVEPDQVYSAESTSVEKRHPQENETFNTFKFKDGTLVCAHIGWNLTTAHPGGRDFKLTVIGDKGSLDIDLASQGLLMYSEFGSKFPSTAPGLDVEDKAFIDCVLDDKPVPATGEDGITALKMVLAAIDSIDKDAPVKII
;
A
#
# COMPACT_ATOMS: atom_id res chain seq x y z
N ALA A 1 4.90 28.49 8.25
CA ALA A 1 3.66 29.04 7.68
C ALA A 1 2.48 28.31 8.34
N ASN A 2 1.41 29.03 8.67
CA ASN A 2 0.20 28.41 9.22
C ASN A 2 -0.72 27.98 8.07
N VAL A 3 -0.34 26.88 7.40
CA VAL A 3 -1.05 26.32 6.24
C VAL A 3 -1.28 24.84 6.42
N LYS A 4 -2.36 24.32 5.82
CA LYS A 4 -2.61 22.88 5.76
C LYS A 4 -1.72 22.27 4.68
N LEU A 5 -1.07 21.16 5.01
CA LEU A 5 -0.34 20.29 4.09
C LEU A 5 -0.92 18.89 4.16
N MET A 6 -1.34 18.35 3.04
CA MET A 6 -1.78 16.95 2.91
C MET A 6 -0.99 16.26 1.81
N VAL A 7 -0.53 15.04 2.09
CA VAL A 7 0.09 14.19 1.06
C VAL A 7 -1.00 13.42 0.32
N GLY A 8 -0.88 13.34 -1.02
CA GLY A 8 -1.86 12.71 -1.91
C GLY A 8 -1.85 11.17 -1.86
N PHE A 9 -2.14 10.59 -0.69
CA PHE A 9 -2.26 9.15 -0.51
C PHE A 9 -3.69 8.67 -0.77
N THR A 10 -4.07 8.68 -2.03
CA THR A 10 -5.41 8.38 -2.54
C THR A 10 -6.00 7.07 -1.99
N LEU A 11 -5.17 6.06 -1.68
CA LEU A 11 -5.64 4.78 -1.17
C LEU A 11 -6.37 4.90 0.18
N ARG A 12 -6.02 5.88 1.00
CA ARG A 12 -6.69 6.15 2.28
C ARG A 12 -8.15 6.59 2.13
N PHE A 13 -8.57 6.95 0.91
CA PHE A 13 -9.92 7.42 0.58
C PHE A 13 -10.72 6.41 -0.25
N VAL A 14 -10.10 5.31 -0.65
CA VAL A 14 -10.81 4.23 -1.35
C VAL A 14 -11.68 3.47 -0.35
N PRO A 15 -13.02 3.35 -0.59
CA PRO A 15 -13.95 2.80 0.40
C PRO A 15 -13.57 1.42 0.95
N HIS A 16 -13.01 0.55 0.13
CA HIS A 16 -12.56 -0.79 0.55
C HIS A 16 -11.47 -0.72 1.62
N TYR A 17 -10.49 0.17 1.44
CA TYR A 17 -9.41 0.34 2.41
C TYR A 17 -9.86 1.07 3.67
N VAL A 18 -10.78 2.04 3.55
CA VAL A 18 -11.42 2.70 4.69
C VAL A 18 -12.12 1.66 5.57
N GLN A 19 -12.93 0.80 4.97
CA GLN A 19 -13.63 -0.26 5.69
C GLN A 19 -12.67 -1.31 6.27
N ALA A 20 -11.62 -1.69 5.53
CA ALA A 20 -10.59 -2.58 6.06
C ALA A 20 -9.96 -2.00 7.33
N ARG A 21 -9.63 -0.71 7.33
CA ARG A 21 -9.12 -0.01 8.53
C ARG A 21 -10.10 -0.05 9.69
N GLU A 22 -11.37 0.27 9.45
CA GLU A 22 -12.42 0.22 10.48
C GLU A 22 -12.54 -1.19 11.09
N ILE A 23 -12.49 -2.24 10.25
CA ILE A 23 -12.54 -3.63 10.70
C ILE A 23 -11.32 -3.96 11.57
N ILE A 24 -10.11 -3.61 11.13
CA ILE A 24 -8.87 -3.85 11.87
C ILE A 24 -8.91 -3.11 13.21
N GLN A 25 -9.22 -1.80 13.19
CA GLN A 25 -9.24 -0.96 14.39
C GLN A 25 -10.36 -1.35 15.39
N SER A 26 -11.46 -1.94 14.90
CA SER A 26 -12.53 -2.45 15.79
C SER A 26 -12.13 -3.72 16.56
N GLY A 27 -10.95 -4.31 16.25
CA GLY A 27 -10.49 -5.55 16.88
C GLY A 27 -11.22 -6.82 16.46
N LYS A 28 -12.07 -6.76 15.43
CA LYS A 28 -12.84 -7.93 14.93
C LYS A 28 -11.96 -9.03 14.36
N LEU A 29 -10.77 -8.69 13.86
CA LEU A 29 -9.79 -9.67 13.39
C LEU A 29 -8.87 -10.18 14.50
N GLY A 30 -8.99 -9.64 15.72
CA GLY A 30 -8.05 -9.92 16.80
C GLY A 30 -6.69 -9.24 16.57
N LYS A 31 -5.62 -9.87 17.05
CA LYS A 31 -4.25 -9.43 16.78
C LYS A 31 -3.89 -9.75 15.35
N ILE A 32 -3.40 -8.76 14.59
CA ILE A 32 -2.95 -9.00 13.23
C ILE A 32 -1.65 -9.81 13.25
N VAL A 33 -1.64 -10.88 12.49
CA VAL A 33 -0.52 -11.83 12.38
C VAL A 33 0.30 -11.56 11.14
N SER A 34 -0.39 -11.44 9.98
CA SER A 34 0.27 -11.19 8.71
C SER A 34 -0.61 -10.47 7.72
N VAL A 35 0.07 -9.79 6.77
CA VAL A 35 -0.58 -9.12 5.64
C VAL A 35 0.14 -9.52 4.35
N TYR A 36 -0.61 -9.82 3.31
CA TYR A 36 -0.12 -9.93 1.95
C TYR A 36 -0.75 -8.82 1.10
N SER A 37 0.08 -8.02 0.44
CA SER A 37 -0.40 -7.04 -0.54
C SER A 37 0.20 -7.33 -1.91
N ARG A 38 -0.57 -7.05 -2.95
CA ARG A 38 -0.13 -7.14 -4.33
C ARG A 38 -0.63 -5.93 -5.10
N ARG A 39 0.32 -5.22 -5.71
CA ARG A 39 0.01 -4.08 -6.59
C ARG A 39 0.81 -4.21 -7.87
N MET A 40 0.09 -4.58 -8.93
CA MET A 40 0.66 -4.79 -10.26
C MET A 40 -0.02 -3.89 -11.28
N ASN A 41 0.79 -3.23 -12.11
CA ASN A 41 0.36 -2.49 -13.29
C ASN A 41 0.95 -3.08 -14.57
N VAL A 42 0.50 -2.59 -15.71
CA VAL A 42 1.05 -2.95 -17.02
C VAL A 42 2.39 -2.21 -17.26
N ILE A 43 3.28 -2.84 -18.03
CA ILE A 43 4.64 -2.34 -18.30
C ILE A 43 4.66 -0.94 -18.95
N THR A 44 3.61 -0.54 -19.67
CA THR A 44 3.51 0.79 -20.28
C THR A 44 3.51 1.94 -19.26
N GLN A 45 3.29 1.67 -17.98
CA GLN A 45 3.45 2.69 -16.93
C GLN A 45 4.93 3.07 -16.76
N ALA A 46 5.84 2.09 -16.77
CA ALA A 46 7.29 2.34 -16.75
C ALA A 46 7.72 3.18 -17.96
N ASP A 47 7.25 2.84 -19.16
CA ASP A 47 7.54 3.57 -20.39
C ASP A 47 7.08 5.04 -20.29
N ARG A 48 5.90 5.30 -19.74
CA ARG A 48 5.38 6.66 -19.52
C ARG A 48 6.26 7.51 -18.60
N LEU A 49 6.88 6.89 -17.63
CA LEU A 49 7.78 7.54 -16.67
C LEU A 49 9.21 7.74 -17.25
N GLY A 50 9.54 7.08 -18.36
CA GLY A 50 10.82 7.21 -19.04
C GLY A 50 12.02 6.81 -18.17
N GLY A 51 11.84 5.88 -17.25
CA GLY A 51 12.89 5.38 -16.36
C GLY A 51 13.40 6.39 -15.33
N ARG A 52 12.65 7.44 -15.03
CA ARG A 52 13.06 8.47 -14.04
C ARG A 52 12.95 7.98 -12.61
N ILE A 53 11.99 7.10 -12.34
CA ILE A 53 11.74 6.50 -11.02
C ILE A 53 11.38 5.04 -11.19
N GLY A 54 11.65 4.21 -10.17
CA GLY A 54 11.30 2.81 -10.13
C GLY A 54 9.89 2.55 -9.59
N VAL A 55 9.51 1.28 -9.60
CA VAL A 55 8.17 0.85 -9.20
C VAL A 55 7.90 1.11 -7.71
N LEU A 56 8.93 1.08 -6.87
CA LEU A 56 8.79 1.35 -5.44
C LEU A 56 8.44 2.81 -5.16
N HIS A 57 9.06 3.75 -5.88
CA HIS A 57 8.72 5.17 -5.76
C HIS A 57 7.36 5.51 -6.35
N PHE A 58 6.90 4.79 -7.38
CA PHE A 58 5.66 5.11 -8.08
C PHE A 58 4.43 4.37 -7.52
N LEU A 59 4.54 3.06 -7.31
CA LEU A 59 3.46 2.24 -6.76
C LEU A 59 3.69 1.91 -5.28
N GLY A 60 4.90 1.47 -4.94
CA GLY A 60 5.24 0.98 -3.61
C GLY A 60 4.97 1.99 -2.51
N ILE A 61 5.25 3.28 -2.75
CA ILE A 61 5.01 4.34 -1.76
C ILE A 61 3.53 4.39 -1.31
N HIS A 62 2.59 4.15 -2.22
CA HIS A 62 1.16 4.11 -1.90
C HIS A 62 0.79 2.89 -1.06
N ASP A 63 1.37 1.72 -1.37
CA ASP A 63 1.11 0.50 -0.60
C ASP A 63 1.77 0.54 0.76
N PHE A 64 3.00 1.05 0.85
CA PHE A 64 3.72 1.17 2.12
C PHE A 64 3.03 2.14 3.07
N ASP A 65 2.53 3.27 2.53
CA ASP A 65 1.64 4.17 3.27
C ASP A 65 0.36 3.45 3.73
N LEU A 66 -0.30 2.75 2.81
CA LEU A 66 -1.53 2.02 3.12
C LEU A 66 -1.32 0.99 4.25
N LEU A 67 -0.25 0.20 4.17
CA LEU A 67 0.09 -0.81 5.17
C LEU A 67 0.34 -0.19 6.55
N HIS A 68 1.14 0.88 6.61
CA HIS A 68 1.39 1.63 7.83
C HIS A 68 0.08 2.21 8.40
N TRP A 69 -0.73 2.84 7.57
CA TRP A 69 -2.00 3.43 7.97
C TRP A 69 -3.03 2.40 8.45
N LEU A 70 -3.13 1.23 7.79
CA LEU A 70 -4.05 0.16 8.18
C LEU A 70 -3.67 -0.44 9.54
N LEU A 71 -2.39 -0.74 9.73
CA LEU A 71 -1.87 -1.38 10.93
C LEU A 71 -1.77 -0.42 12.11
N GLY A 72 -1.46 0.85 11.88
CA GLY A 72 -1.23 1.85 12.94
C GLY A 72 -0.02 1.52 13.81
N VAL A 73 0.93 0.77 13.27
CA VAL A 73 2.17 0.33 13.93
C VAL A 73 3.36 0.72 13.08
N GLU A 74 4.45 1.14 13.71
CA GLU A 74 5.67 1.52 13.00
C GLU A 74 6.37 0.31 12.36
N PRO A 75 6.84 0.43 11.10
CA PRO A 75 7.70 -0.55 10.49
C PRO A 75 9.07 -0.58 11.19
N ASP A 76 9.67 -1.77 11.30
CA ASP A 76 10.95 -1.97 11.96
C ASP A 76 12.07 -2.32 10.98
N GLN A 77 11.80 -3.25 10.07
CA GLN A 77 12.81 -3.80 9.17
C GLN A 77 12.16 -4.24 7.86
N VAL A 78 12.91 -4.20 6.76
CA VAL A 78 12.52 -4.74 5.47
C VAL A 78 13.65 -5.60 4.87
N TYR A 79 13.26 -6.70 4.22
CA TYR A 79 14.06 -7.39 3.22
C TYR A 79 13.32 -7.31 1.88
N SER A 80 14.01 -6.85 0.85
CA SER A 80 13.47 -6.69 -0.50
C SER A 80 14.36 -7.34 -1.53
N ALA A 81 13.73 -7.99 -2.49
CA ALA A 81 14.40 -8.58 -3.64
C ALA A 81 13.70 -8.14 -4.93
N GLU A 82 14.49 -7.89 -5.97
CA GLU A 82 14.01 -7.58 -7.30
C GLU A 82 14.12 -8.77 -8.23
N SER A 83 13.14 -8.96 -9.12
CA SER A 83 13.25 -9.93 -10.21
C SER A 83 14.21 -9.42 -11.29
N THR A 84 15.22 -10.24 -11.60
CA THR A 84 16.16 -10.02 -12.70
C THR A 84 15.99 -11.03 -13.83
N SER A 85 14.88 -11.80 -13.83
CA SER A 85 14.62 -12.89 -14.78
C SER A 85 14.37 -12.43 -16.21
N VAL A 86 14.03 -11.15 -16.42
CA VAL A 86 13.83 -10.54 -17.73
C VAL A 86 14.68 -9.27 -17.85
N GLU A 87 15.10 -8.95 -19.08
CA GLU A 87 15.82 -7.71 -19.36
C GLU A 87 14.95 -6.51 -19.02
N LYS A 88 15.52 -5.56 -18.27
CA LYS A 88 14.84 -4.33 -17.91
C LYS A 88 14.79 -3.37 -19.10
N ARG A 89 13.62 -2.77 -19.32
CA ARG A 89 13.48 -1.63 -20.25
C ARG A 89 14.09 -0.34 -19.71
N HIS A 90 14.14 -0.21 -18.38
CA HIS A 90 14.62 0.94 -17.64
C HIS A 90 15.53 0.47 -16.50
N PRO A 91 16.51 1.29 -16.06
CA PRO A 91 17.51 0.86 -15.08
C PRO A 91 16.97 0.64 -13.67
N GLN A 92 15.81 1.21 -13.34
CA GLN A 92 15.20 1.09 -12.01
C GLN A 92 14.50 -0.26 -11.82
N GLU A 93 14.15 -0.57 -10.57
CA GLU A 93 13.40 -1.76 -10.20
C GLU A 93 12.01 -1.79 -10.86
N ASN A 94 11.63 -2.97 -11.38
CA ASN A 94 10.38 -3.18 -12.11
C ASN A 94 9.41 -4.12 -11.39
N GLU A 95 9.93 -5.07 -10.63
CA GLU A 95 9.12 -6.04 -9.88
C GLU A 95 9.85 -6.49 -8.64
N THR A 96 9.23 -6.27 -7.48
CA THR A 96 9.87 -6.50 -6.19
C THR A 96 8.96 -7.25 -5.24
N PHE A 97 9.57 -8.12 -4.42
CA PHE A 97 8.97 -8.67 -3.22
C PHE A 97 9.61 -8.00 -2.00
N ASN A 98 8.77 -7.44 -1.13
CA ASN A 98 9.20 -6.66 0.01
C ASN A 98 8.61 -7.28 1.27
N THR A 99 9.44 -7.83 2.14
CA THR A 99 9.02 -8.43 3.40
C THR A 99 9.35 -7.50 4.56
N PHE A 100 8.31 -6.90 5.14
CA PHE A 100 8.44 -6.02 6.30
C PHE A 100 8.17 -6.78 7.60
N LYS A 101 8.90 -6.41 8.64
CA LYS A 101 8.58 -6.69 10.03
C LYS A 101 8.17 -5.40 10.71
N PHE A 102 7.04 -5.40 11.37
CA PHE A 102 6.56 -4.27 12.17
C PHE A 102 6.93 -4.44 13.65
N LYS A 103 6.93 -3.33 14.41
CA LYS A 103 7.39 -3.34 15.81
C LYS A 103 6.58 -4.23 16.74
N ASP A 104 5.31 -4.49 16.43
CA ASP A 104 4.44 -5.43 17.17
C ASP A 104 4.64 -6.90 16.80
N GLY A 105 5.52 -7.17 15.81
CA GLY A 105 5.81 -8.50 15.29
C GLY A 105 4.97 -8.92 14.08
N THR A 106 4.04 -8.09 13.62
CA THR A 106 3.28 -8.33 12.37
C THR A 106 4.23 -8.45 11.18
N LEU A 107 4.02 -9.47 10.35
CA LEU A 107 4.76 -9.67 9.10
C LEU A 107 3.93 -9.24 7.90
N VAL A 108 4.57 -8.54 6.97
CA VAL A 108 3.92 -8.09 5.73
C VAL A 108 4.76 -8.51 4.54
N CYS A 109 4.12 -9.12 3.53
CA CYS A 109 4.72 -9.35 2.22
C CYS A 109 4.01 -8.48 1.18
N ALA A 110 4.74 -7.53 0.59
CA ALA A 110 4.23 -6.63 -0.45
C ALA A 110 4.88 -6.95 -1.79
N HIS A 111 4.09 -7.45 -2.75
CA HIS A 111 4.48 -7.68 -4.13
C HIS A 111 4.12 -6.47 -4.98
N ILE A 112 5.13 -5.72 -5.44
CA ILE A 112 4.98 -4.48 -6.18
C ILE A 112 5.62 -4.62 -7.56
N GLY A 113 4.87 -4.35 -8.62
CA GLY A 113 5.40 -4.50 -9.96
C GLY A 113 4.57 -3.81 -11.05
N TRP A 114 5.13 -3.76 -12.26
CA TRP A 114 4.44 -3.31 -13.47
C TRP A 114 4.72 -4.17 -14.70
N ASN A 115 5.05 -5.44 -14.47
CA ASN A 115 5.35 -6.40 -15.55
C ASN A 115 4.11 -7.13 -16.11
N LEU A 116 2.89 -6.66 -15.78
CA LEU A 116 1.71 -7.22 -16.44
C LEU A 116 1.73 -6.88 -17.92
N THR A 117 1.34 -7.86 -18.73
CA THR A 117 1.11 -7.63 -20.17
C THR A 117 -0.04 -6.66 -20.39
N THR A 118 0.01 -5.88 -21.47
CA THR A 118 -1.08 -4.99 -21.89
C THR A 118 -2.39 -5.73 -22.20
N ALA A 119 -2.31 -7.04 -22.42
CA ALA A 119 -3.48 -7.90 -22.59
C ALA A 119 -4.14 -8.32 -21.26
N HIS A 120 -3.56 -7.94 -20.09
CA HIS A 120 -4.15 -8.26 -18.80
C HIS A 120 -5.50 -7.55 -18.63
N PRO A 121 -6.59 -8.28 -18.28
CA PRO A 121 -7.91 -7.68 -18.09
C PRO A 121 -7.85 -6.57 -17.03
N GLY A 122 -8.34 -5.38 -17.38
CA GLY A 122 -8.34 -4.22 -16.49
C GLY A 122 -6.97 -3.52 -16.31
N GLY A 123 -5.88 -4.05 -16.88
CA GLY A 123 -4.55 -3.42 -16.87
C GLY A 123 -3.88 -3.31 -15.50
N ARG A 124 -4.43 -3.93 -14.47
CA ARG A 124 -3.93 -3.89 -13.08
C ARG A 124 -4.42 -5.11 -12.28
N ASP A 125 -3.66 -5.48 -11.25
CA ASP A 125 -4.04 -6.54 -10.31
C ASP A 125 -3.68 -6.07 -8.88
N PHE A 126 -4.70 -5.69 -8.10
CA PHE A 126 -4.57 -5.13 -6.76
C PHE A 126 -5.29 -6.02 -5.76
N LYS A 127 -4.54 -6.55 -4.80
CA LYS A 127 -5.03 -7.45 -3.75
C LYS A 127 -4.47 -7.08 -2.39
N LEU A 128 -5.24 -7.34 -1.36
CA LEU A 128 -4.82 -7.23 0.03
C LEU A 128 -5.50 -8.33 0.84
N THR A 129 -4.71 -9.16 1.50
CA THR A 129 -5.19 -10.14 2.48
C THR A 129 -4.63 -9.78 3.83
N VAL A 130 -5.48 -9.65 4.84
CA VAL A 130 -5.09 -9.42 6.24
C VAL A 130 -5.54 -10.61 7.08
N ILE A 131 -4.63 -11.20 7.83
CA ILE A 131 -4.87 -12.34 8.70
C ILE A 131 -4.65 -11.93 10.14
N GLY A 132 -5.68 -12.06 10.96
CA GLY A 132 -5.63 -11.92 12.41
C GLY A 132 -5.93 -13.26 13.09
N ASP A 133 -5.73 -13.32 14.39
CA ASP A 133 -5.94 -14.53 15.19
C ASP A 133 -7.43 -14.86 15.43
N LYS A 134 -8.35 -13.95 15.04
CA LYS A 134 -9.82 -14.14 15.15
C LYS A 134 -10.57 -13.99 13.84
N GLY A 135 -9.88 -13.73 12.73
CA GLY A 135 -10.52 -13.58 11.43
C GLY A 135 -9.55 -13.08 10.36
N SER A 136 -10.04 -13.00 9.14
CA SER A 136 -9.30 -12.46 8.00
C SER A 136 -10.18 -11.55 7.15
N LEU A 137 -9.56 -10.70 6.35
CA LEU A 137 -10.22 -9.97 5.28
C LEU A 137 -9.43 -10.07 3.99
N ASP A 138 -10.13 -10.04 2.88
CA ASP A 138 -9.56 -10.04 1.55
C ASP A 138 -10.16 -8.91 0.72
N ILE A 139 -9.28 -8.17 0.03
CA ILE A 139 -9.63 -7.18 -0.99
C ILE A 139 -9.05 -7.67 -2.32
N ASP A 140 -9.90 -7.80 -3.33
CA ASP A 140 -9.51 -8.08 -4.71
C ASP A 140 -10.23 -7.10 -5.63
N LEU A 141 -9.54 -6.03 -6.03
CA LEU A 141 -10.14 -4.97 -6.85
C LEU A 141 -10.29 -5.36 -8.32
N ALA A 142 -9.70 -6.48 -8.74
CA ALA A 142 -9.83 -6.97 -10.10
C ALA A 142 -11.10 -7.83 -10.30
N SER A 143 -11.56 -8.53 -9.25
CA SER A 143 -12.63 -9.53 -9.40
C SER A 143 -13.81 -9.38 -8.45
N GLN A 144 -13.60 -9.05 -7.16
CA GLN A 144 -14.66 -9.20 -6.16
C GLN A 144 -14.83 -8.02 -5.19
N GLY A 145 -13.91 -7.06 -5.16
CA GLY A 145 -13.93 -6.00 -4.16
C GLY A 145 -13.44 -6.49 -2.79
N LEU A 146 -14.04 -6.02 -1.68
CA LEU A 146 -13.67 -6.43 -0.33
C LEU A 146 -14.53 -7.61 0.14
N LEU A 147 -13.88 -8.67 0.61
CA LEU A 147 -14.49 -9.80 1.27
C LEU A 147 -13.96 -9.88 2.72
N MET A 148 -14.85 -9.91 3.69
CA MET A 148 -14.49 -10.15 5.09
C MET A 148 -15.05 -11.49 5.53
N TYR A 149 -14.23 -12.31 6.17
CA TYR A 149 -14.62 -13.55 6.82
C TYR A 149 -14.26 -13.49 8.30
N SER A 150 -15.24 -13.55 9.18
CA SER A 150 -15.04 -13.59 10.63
C SER A 150 -16.20 -14.32 11.31
N GLU A 151 -16.03 -14.66 12.58
CA GLU A 151 -17.13 -15.20 13.42
C GLU A 151 -18.31 -14.23 13.53
N PHE A 152 -18.14 -12.94 13.20
CA PHE A 152 -19.19 -11.91 13.24
C PHE A 152 -19.91 -11.70 11.89
N GLY A 153 -19.63 -12.52 10.86
CA GLY A 153 -20.29 -12.47 9.54
C GLY A 153 -19.44 -11.91 8.40
N SER A 154 -20.06 -11.72 7.25
CA SER A 154 -19.44 -11.27 6.02
C SER A 154 -19.95 -9.89 5.59
N LYS A 155 -19.08 -9.04 4.99
CA LYS A 155 -19.46 -7.73 4.44
C LYS A 155 -18.92 -7.53 3.03
N PHE A 156 -19.73 -6.85 2.19
CA PHE A 156 -19.42 -6.46 0.82
C PHE A 156 -19.66 -4.96 0.63
N PRO A 157 -18.64 -4.13 0.41
CA PRO A 157 -18.82 -2.70 0.25
C PRO A 157 -18.94 -2.19 -1.18
N SER A 158 -19.39 -0.94 -1.29
CA SER A 158 -19.51 -0.15 -2.52
C SER A 158 -18.15 0.26 -3.10
N THR A 159 -18.09 0.47 -4.41
CA THR A 159 -16.91 0.97 -5.14
C THR A 159 -17.07 2.45 -5.46
N ALA A 160 -16.17 3.31 -5.01
CA ALA A 160 -16.06 4.70 -5.43
C ALA A 160 -14.60 5.07 -5.75
N PRO A 161 -14.33 5.99 -6.69
CA PRO A 161 -12.99 6.52 -6.92
C PRO A 161 -12.47 7.25 -5.66
N GLY A 162 -11.24 6.95 -5.26
CA GLY A 162 -10.65 7.56 -4.06
C GLY A 162 -10.24 9.02 -4.26
N LEU A 163 -9.92 9.44 -5.49
CA LEU A 163 -9.40 10.78 -5.78
C LEU A 163 -10.43 11.88 -5.48
N ASP A 164 -11.69 11.70 -5.92
CA ASP A 164 -12.75 12.69 -5.65
C ASP A 164 -13.02 12.85 -4.14
N VAL A 165 -12.89 11.75 -3.40
CA VAL A 165 -13.06 11.74 -1.93
C VAL A 165 -11.88 12.40 -1.25
N GLU A 166 -10.65 12.20 -1.75
CA GLU A 166 -9.43 12.83 -1.27
C GLU A 166 -9.48 14.35 -1.43
N ASP A 167 -9.80 14.85 -2.64
CA ASP A 167 -9.89 16.27 -2.93
C ASP A 167 -10.92 16.95 -2.03
N LYS A 168 -12.11 16.33 -1.90
CA LYS A 168 -13.15 16.82 -0.99
C LYS A 168 -12.67 16.85 0.46
N ALA A 169 -12.02 15.81 0.93
CA ALA A 169 -11.51 15.75 2.30
C ALA A 169 -10.50 16.87 2.59
N PHE A 170 -9.62 17.18 1.64
CA PHE A 170 -8.68 18.30 1.81
C PHE A 170 -9.40 19.66 1.86
N ILE A 171 -10.36 19.90 0.97
CA ILE A 171 -11.18 21.12 0.98
C ILE A 171 -11.90 21.27 2.33
N ASP A 172 -12.55 20.21 2.82
CA ASP A 172 -13.24 20.20 4.12
C ASP A 172 -12.27 20.50 5.28
N CYS A 173 -11.04 19.96 5.24
CA CYS A 173 -10.02 20.28 6.25
C CYS A 173 -9.60 21.75 6.25
N VAL A 174 -9.53 22.39 5.07
CA VAL A 174 -9.21 23.82 4.96
C VAL A 174 -10.38 24.68 5.46
N LEU A 175 -11.62 24.36 5.05
CA LEU A 175 -12.81 25.14 5.40
C LEU A 175 -13.18 25.03 6.88
N ASP A 176 -13.07 23.83 7.45
CA ASP A 176 -13.49 23.53 8.82
C ASP A 176 -12.33 23.56 9.84
N ASP A 177 -11.13 23.93 9.41
CA ASP A 177 -9.88 23.91 10.22
C ASP A 177 -9.62 22.54 10.90
N LYS A 178 -9.92 21.45 10.22
CA LYS A 178 -9.70 20.08 10.71
C LYS A 178 -8.29 19.57 10.41
N PRO A 179 -7.80 18.55 11.16
CA PRO A 179 -6.59 17.84 10.81
C PRO A 179 -6.71 17.16 9.43
N VAL A 180 -5.61 17.13 8.68
CA VAL A 180 -5.55 16.42 7.40
C VAL A 180 -5.45 14.90 7.61
N PRO A 181 -6.13 14.08 6.79
CA PRO A 181 -6.11 12.61 6.91
C PRO A 181 -4.78 11.95 6.55
N ALA A 182 -3.94 12.63 5.76
CA ALA A 182 -2.60 12.16 5.39
C ALA A 182 -1.60 13.31 5.58
N THR A 183 -0.76 13.20 6.59
CA THR A 183 0.17 14.24 7.02
C THR A 183 1.51 14.17 6.29
N GLY A 184 2.36 15.18 6.47
CA GLY A 184 3.75 15.14 6.01
C GLY A 184 4.57 14.01 6.67
N GLU A 185 4.29 13.72 7.94
CA GLU A 185 4.91 12.65 8.71
C GLU A 185 4.55 11.25 8.13
N ASP A 186 3.31 11.06 7.73
CA ASP A 186 2.90 9.85 7.00
C ASP A 186 3.70 9.70 5.70
N GLY A 187 3.87 10.82 4.95
CA GLY A 187 4.68 10.85 3.74
C GLY A 187 6.15 10.49 4.00
N ILE A 188 6.73 11.00 5.08
CA ILE A 188 8.11 10.67 5.50
C ILE A 188 8.22 9.18 5.83
N THR A 189 7.27 8.62 6.57
CA THR A 189 7.28 7.19 6.93
C THR A 189 7.21 6.31 5.69
N ALA A 190 6.29 6.58 4.77
CA ALA A 190 6.17 5.84 3.52
C ALA A 190 7.45 5.94 2.67
N LEU A 191 8.05 7.12 2.59
CA LEU A 191 9.31 7.31 1.87
C LEU A 191 10.47 6.54 2.52
N LYS A 192 10.58 6.53 3.85
CA LYS A 192 11.58 5.72 4.56
C LYS A 192 11.44 4.23 4.25
N MET A 193 10.22 3.71 4.19
CA MET A 193 9.96 2.33 3.80
C MET A 193 10.43 2.04 2.36
N VAL A 194 10.18 2.95 1.42
CA VAL A 194 10.66 2.84 0.03
C VAL A 194 12.19 2.84 -0.03
N LEU A 195 12.83 3.82 0.62
CA LEU A 195 14.30 3.93 0.59
C LEU A 195 14.98 2.73 1.25
N ALA A 196 14.45 2.24 2.36
CA ALA A 196 14.96 1.04 3.01
C ALA A 196 14.76 -0.23 2.14
N ALA A 197 13.66 -0.32 1.40
CA ALA A 197 13.44 -1.42 0.46
C ALA A 197 14.44 -1.41 -0.70
N ILE A 198 14.75 -0.24 -1.26
CA ILE A 198 15.77 -0.06 -2.31
C ILE A 198 17.16 -0.41 -1.76
N ASP A 199 17.51 0.12 -0.59
CA ASP A 199 18.79 -0.18 0.08
C ASP A 199 18.93 -1.69 0.39
N SER A 200 17.83 -2.37 0.70
CA SER A 200 17.79 -3.82 0.90
C SER A 200 18.04 -4.60 -0.41
N ILE A 201 17.52 -4.13 -1.53
CA ILE A 201 17.82 -4.71 -2.86
C ILE A 201 19.30 -4.54 -3.18
N ASP A 202 19.85 -3.34 -3.02
CA ASP A 202 21.24 -3.04 -3.33
C ASP A 202 22.23 -3.84 -2.46
N LYS A 203 21.89 -4.09 -1.20
CA LYS A 203 22.71 -4.82 -0.24
C LYS A 203 22.49 -6.34 -0.22
N ASP A 204 21.42 -6.81 -0.85
CA ASP A 204 20.91 -8.19 -0.72
C ASP A 204 20.82 -8.63 0.76
N ALA A 205 20.32 -7.76 1.61
CA ALA A 205 20.25 -7.95 3.06
C ALA A 205 19.07 -7.21 3.71
N PRO A 206 18.59 -7.67 4.88
CA PRO A 206 17.60 -6.93 5.65
C PRO A 206 18.11 -5.55 6.10
N VAL A 207 17.28 -4.53 5.98
CA VAL A 207 17.58 -3.13 6.35
C VAL A 207 16.62 -2.64 7.43
N LYS A 208 17.13 -1.97 8.44
CA LYS A 208 16.34 -1.28 9.47
C LYS A 208 15.70 -0.01 8.88
N ILE A 209 14.45 0.25 9.25
CA ILE A 209 13.74 1.48 8.90
C ILE A 209 13.90 2.45 10.07
N ILE A 210 14.57 3.59 9.82
CA ILE A 210 14.99 4.56 10.85
C ILE A 210 14.17 5.86 10.73
#